data_95d1ba544590935bb9c35efb8e3c548a
#
_entry.id   95d1ba544590935bb9c35efb8e3c548a
#
_cell.length_a   1.000
_cell.length_b   1.000
_cell.length_c   1.000
_cell.angle_alpha   90.00
_cell.angle_beta   90.00
_cell.angle_gamma   90.00
#
_symmetry.space_group_name_H-M   'P 1'
#
loop_
_entity.id
_entity.type
_entity.pdbx_description
1 polymer ?
#
loop_
_entity_poly.entity_id
_entity_poly.type
_entity_poly.pdbx_seq_one_letter_code
_entity_poly.pdbx_strand_id
1 'polypeptide(L)'
;TNRTDSPPERAADEPLSEPGYAARDTEVVETGPDGRELYRLKAELIRQRPDAGMIELERVQMDYSPPTESTSAPDGATPALWKVSALRGEVQESGERIRLSGSVNVTGPMPTAVQTIRLDTELLDIQPREQLITTDAPVTLTWTGQRLSSVGMIANLKDETVQLQSKVNGRFLP
;
A
#
# COMPACT_ATOMS: atom_id res chain seq x y z
N THR A 1 -39.70 1.00 35.19
CA THR A 1 -39.24 0.65 34.56
C THR A 1 -38.34 0.35 33.69
N ASN A 2 -38.19 0.32 33.63
CA ASN A 2 -37.51 0.05 32.84
C ASN A 2 -36.50 -0.24 32.25
N ARG A 3 -36.19 -0.22 32.10
CA ARG A 3 -35.46 -0.48 31.45
C ARG A 3 -34.61 -0.51 30.98
N THR A 4 -34.49 -0.15 30.84
CA THR A 4 -33.97 -0.06 30.35
C THR A 4 -33.19 -0.54 29.76
N ASP A 5 -33.14 -0.66 29.62
CA ASP A 5 -32.47 -1.13 29.03
C ASP A 5 -31.64 -1.45 28.45
N SER A 6 -31.47 -1.37 28.48
CA SER A 6 -30.83 -1.75 27.91
C SER A 6 -29.87 -1.93 27.05
N PRO A 7 -29.58 -1.87 26.40
CA PRO A 7 -28.59 -2.00 25.40
C PRO A 7 -27.21 -2.11 25.93
N PRO A 8 -26.95 -1.55 26.96
CA PRO A 8 -25.59 -1.54 27.46
C PRO A 8 -24.99 -2.88 27.70
N GLU A 9 -25.76 -3.87 27.73
CA GLU A 9 -25.16 -5.15 27.93
C GLU A 9 -24.24 -5.51 26.82
N ARG A 10 -24.46 -4.97 25.65
CA ARG A 10 -23.54 -5.25 24.58
C ARG A 10 -22.17 -4.67 24.86
N ALA A 11 -22.13 -3.48 25.36
CA ALA A 11 -20.86 -2.92 25.74
C ALA A 11 -20.23 -3.72 26.84
N ALA A 12 -21.02 -4.26 27.71
CA ALA A 12 -20.48 -5.09 28.78
C ALA A 12 -19.94 -6.40 28.23
N ASP A 13 -20.48 -6.86 27.15
CA ASP A 13 -20.00 -8.10 26.56
C ASP A 13 -18.63 -7.97 25.96
N GLU A 14 -18.19 -6.77 25.69
CA GLU A 14 -16.91 -6.58 25.05
C GLU A 14 -16.04 -5.64 25.82
N PRO A 15 -15.82 -5.94 27.08
CA PRO A 15 -15.01 -5.02 27.84
C PRO A 15 -13.57 -5.04 27.47
N LEU A 16 -13.12 -6.12 26.86
CA LEU A 16 -11.73 -6.32 26.68
C LEU A 16 -11.19 -5.63 25.48
N SER A 17 -12.01 -5.46 24.47
CA SER A 17 -11.51 -4.79 23.27
C SER A 17 -12.48 -3.70 22.94
N GLU A 18 -11.93 -2.58 22.59
CA GLU A 18 -12.73 -1.58 21.98
C GLU A 18 -13.43 -2.21 20.80
N PRO A 19 -14.74 -2.00 20.71
CA PRO A 19 -15.42 -2.52 19.55
C PRO A 19 -14.87 -1.76 18.39
N GLY A 20 -13.94 -2.30 17.78
CA GLY A 20 -13.42 -1.66 16.63
C GLY A 20 -14.53 -1.31 15.69
N TYR A 21 -14.18 -0.60 14.75
CA TYR A 21 -15.03 -0.16 13.68
C TYR A 21 -14.79 -1.09 12.50
N ALA A 22 -15.85 -1.52 11.86
CA ALA A 22 -15.72 -2.33 10.67
C ALA A 22 -16.65 -1.81 9.59
N ALA A 23 -16.18 -1.79 8.35
CA ALA A 23 -16.97 -1.31 7.23
C ALA A 23 -16.61 -2.11 5.99
N ARG A 24 -17.58 -2.20 5.09
CA ARG A 24 -17.38 -2.89 3.81
C ARG A 24 -17.29 -1.90 2.67
N ASP A 25 -16.56 -2.29 1.64
CA ASP A 25 -16.45 -1.52 0.40
C ASP A 25 -16.11 -0.07 0.70
N THR A 26 -15.04 0.11 1.44
CA THR A 26 -14.65 1.40 1.97
C THR A 26 -13.45 1.95 1.23
N GLU A 27 -13.36 3.25 1.17
CA GLU A 27 -12.27 3.95 0.54
C GLU A 27 -11.61 4.88 1.54
N VAL A 28 -10.29 4.87 1.57
CA VAL A 28 -9.48 5.76 2.40
C VAL A 28 -8.64 6.62 1.48
N VAL A 29 -8.67 7.92 1.68
CA VAL A 29 -7.88 8.85 0.89
C VAL A 29 -6.97 9.60 1.83
N GLU A 30 -5.69 9.60 1.53
CA GLU A 30 -4.70 10.34 2.28
C GLU A 30 -4.16 11.48 1.42
N THR A 31 -4.07 12.66 2.02
CA THR A 31 -3.62 13.85 1.32
C THR A 31 -2.20 14.17 1.76
N GLY A 32 -1.35 14.51 0.82
CA GLY A 32 0.01 14.89 1.12
C GLY A 32 0.15 16.33 1.57
N PRO A 33 1.38 16.74 1.91
CA PRO A 33 1.61 18.10 2.39
C PRO A 33 1.25 19.18 1.38
N ASP A 34 1.28 18.85 0.10
CA ASP A 34 0.95 19.80 -0.96
C ASP A 34 -0.55 19.93 -1.20
N GLY A 35 -1.38 19.23 -0.41
CA GLY A 35 -2.81 19.25 -0.58
C GLY A 35 -3.34 18.30 -1.63
N ARG A 36 -2.46 17.61 -2.34
CA ARG A 36 -2.88 16.66 -3.36
C ARG A 36 -3.04 15.28 -2.76
N GLU A 37 -3.85 14.48 -3.44
CA GLU A 37 -4.08 13.12 -3.01
C GLU A 37 -2.77 12.33 -3.11
N LEU A 38 -2.32 11.76 -1.99
CA LEU A 38 -1.12 10.95 -1.95
C LEU A 38 -1.42 9.52 -2.33
N TYR A 39 -2.46 8.96 -1.74
CA TYR A 39 -2.94 7.65 -2.15
C TYR A 39 -4.42 7.52 -1.90
N ARG A 40 -5.02 6.61 -2.64
CA ARG A 40 -6.42 6.23 -2.49
C ARG A 40 -6.46 4.72 -2.34
N LEU A 41 -6.97 4.28 -1.23
CA LEU A 41 -6.95 2.86 -0.89
C LEU A 41 -8.39 2.38 -0.76
N LYS A 42 -8.70 1.30 -1.45
CA LYS A 42 -10.00 0.67 -1.39
C LYS A 42 -9.86 -0.72 -0.81
N ALA A 43 -10.82 -1.12 -0.01
CA ALA A 43 -10.82 -2.45 0.58
C ALA A 43 -12.23 -2.98 0.68
N GLU A 44 -12.37 -4.29 0.50
CA GLU A 44 -13.68 -4.92 0.67
C GLU A 44 -14.11 -4.92 2.12
N LEU A 45 -13.15 -4.99 3.03
CA LEU A 45 -13.44 -4.96 4.46
C LEU A 45 -12.35 -4.17 5.16
N ILE A 46 -12.76 -3.29 6.03
CA ILE A 46 -11.86 -2.50 6.87
C ILE A 46 -12.27 -2.75 8.31
N ARG A 47 -11.29 -3.05 9.16
CA ARG A 47 -11.48 -3.17 10.60
C ARG A 47 -10.50 -2.27 11.30
N GLN A 48 -11.01 -1.40 12.12
CA GLN A 48 -10.16 -0.57 12.94
C GLN A 48 -9.92 -1.27 14.27
N ARG A 49 -8.68 -1.35 14.67
CA ARG A 49 -8.28 -1.89 15.96
C ARG A 49 -7.63 -0.79 16.77
N PRO A 50 -8.42 -0.03 17.51
CA PRO A 50 -7.88 1.15 18.21
C PRO A 50 -6.81 0.80 19.22
N ASP A 51 -6.93 -0.34 19.89
CA ASP A 51 -5.96 -0.75 20.89
C ASP A 51 -4.60 -1.05 20.28
N ALA A 52 -4.56 -1.38 19.01
CA ALA A 52 -3.32 -1.65 18.31
C ALA A 52 -2.84 -0.47 17.46
N GLY A 53 -3.65 0.58 17.36
CA GLY A 53 -3.32 1.72 16.49
C GLY A 53 -3.27 1.33 15.03
N MET A 54 -4.06 0.36 14.64
CA MET A 54 -3.97 -0.20 13.29
C MET A 54 -5.34 -0.36 12.65
N ILE A 55 -5.33 -0.27 11.34
CA ILE A 55 -6.50 -0.55 10.51
C ILE A 55 -6.16 -1.76 9.67
N GLU A 56 -6.97 -2.81 9.78
CA GLU A 56 -6.81 -4.02 8.99
C GLU A 56 -7.70 -3.97 7.77
N LEU A 57 -7.16 -4.46 6.66
CA LEU A 57 -7.84 -4.38 5.38
C LEU A 57 -7.86 -5.74 4.71
N GLU A 58 -8.94 -6.03 3.98
CA GLU A 58 -9.03 -7.24 3.17
C GLU A 58 -9.34 -6.85 1.73
N ARG A 59 -8.67 -7.51 0.81
CA ARG A 59 -8.79 -7.29 -0.62
C ARG A 59 -8.56 -5.84 -0.95
N VAL A 60 -7.30 -5.46 -0.88
CA VAL A 60 -6.87 -4.08 -0.97
C VAL A 60 -6.51 -3.73 -2.40
N GLN A 61 -6.95 -2.54 -2.82
CA GLN A 61 -6.47 -1.91 -4.04
C GLN A 61 -6.08 -0.50 -3.69
N MET A 62 -4.90 -0.08 -4.13
CA MET A 62 -4.39 1.25 -3.80
C MET A 62 -3.85 1.90 -5.06
N ASP A 63 -4.23 3.15 -5.24
CA ASP A 63 -3.62 4.01 -6.25
C ASP A 63 -2.73 4.99 -5.49
N TYR A 64 -1.45 4.99 -5.83
CA TYR A 64 -0.47 5.80 -5.14
C TYR A 64 0.21 6.73 -6.11
N SER A 65 0.19 8.02 -5.80
CA SER A 65 0.83 9.05 -6.61
C SER A 65 1.92 9.70 -5.76
N PRO A 66 3.18 9.35 -5.98
CA PRO A 66 4.24 9.96 -5.18
C PRO A 66 4.26 11.47 -5.34
N PRO A 67 4.59 12.21 -4.28
CA PRO A 67 4.74 13.65 -4.42
C PRO A 67 5.85 13.95 -5.41
N THR A 68 5.59 14.85 -6.34
CA THR A 68 6.61 15.28 -7.28
C THR A 68 7.11 16.63 -6.84
N GLU A 69 8.41 16.70 -6.66
CA GLU A 69 9.04 17.98 -6.39
C GLU A 69 9.27 18.78 -7.64
N SER A 70 9.07 18.17 -8.77
CA SER A 70 9.44 18.84 -9.98
C SER A 70 8.32 19.74 -10.45
N THR A 71 8.58 20.99 -10.36
CA THR A 71 7.79 21.99 -11.02
C THR A 71 8.04 21.97 -12.51
N SER A 72 8.88 21.07 -12.97
CA SER A 72 9.27 21.02 -14.37
C SER A 72 8.48 20.01 -15.16
N ALA A 73 7.50 19.34 -14.57
CA ALA A 73 6.62 18.49 -15.35
C ALA A 73 5.84 19.38 -16.31
N PRO A 74 5.81 19.05 -17.60
CA PRO A 74 5.05 19.85 -18.53
C PRO A 74 3.57 19.84 -18.16
N ASP A 75 2.93 20.94 -18.43
CA ASP A 75 1.50 21.04 -18.23
C ASP A 75 0.81 19.92 -18.99
N GLY A 76 -0.10 19.24 -18.32
CA GLY A 76 -0.82 18.12 -18.91
C GLY A 76 -0.13 16.80 -18.77
N ALA A 77 1.05 16.76 -18.15
CA ALA A 77 1.69 15.48 -17.86
C ALA A 77 0.85 14.68 -16.87
N THR A 78 0.64 13.42 -17.17
CA THR A 78 -0.06 12.54 -16.26
C THR A 78 0.86 12.23 -15.09
N PRO A 79 0.43 12.43 -13.85
CA PRO A 79 1.27 12.06 -12.71
C PRO A 79 1.57 10.57 -12.74
N ALA A 80 2.74 10.20 -12.24
CA ALA A 80 3.09 8.81 -12.09
C ALA A 80 2.09 8.15 -11.15
N LEU A 81 1.46 7.08 -11.61
CA LEU A 81 0.45 6.39 -10.81
C LEU A 81 0.88 4.95 -10.63
N TRP A 82 1.01 4.57 -9.38
CA TRP A 82 1.34 3.20 -9.01
C TRP A 82 0.06 2.52 -8.53
N LYS A 83 -0.22 1.37 -9.08
CA LYS A 83 -1.40 0.58 -8.69
C LYS A 83 -0.92 -0.63 -7.92
N VAL A 84 -1.52 -0.84 -6.76
CA VAL A 84 -1.12 -1.91 -5.85
C VAL A 84 -2.35 -2.70 -5.49
N SER A 85 -2.20 -4.02 -5.43
CA SER A 85 -3.27 -4.88 -4.93
C SER A 85 -2.68 -5.94 -4.02
N ALA A 86 -3.48 -6.40 -3.06
CA ALA A 86 -3.06 -7.42 -2.12
C ALA A 86 -4.30 -8.05 -1.50
N LEU A 87 -4.13 -9.23 -0.94
CA LEU A 87 -5.23 -9.89 -0.24
C LEU A 87 -5.48 -9.28 1.12
N ARG A 88 -4.45 -8.76 1.78
CA ARG A 88 -4.56 -8.16 3.11
C ARG A 88 -3.69 -6.94 3.22
N GLY A 89 -4.08 -6.07 4.13
CA GLY A 89 -3.28 -4.90 4.42
C GLY A 89 -3.45 -4.48 5.86
N GLU A 90 -2.45 -3.76 6.36
CA GLU A 90 -2.48 -3.11 7.66
C GLU A 90 -1.98 -1.69 7.48
N VAL A 91 -2.74 -0.73 7.97
CA VAL A 91 -2.35 0.67 7.89
C VAL A 91 -2.25 1.20 9.30
N GLN A 92 -1.13 1.81 9.65
CA GLN A 92 -1.03 2.50 10.92
C GLN A 92 -1.94 3.71 10.90
N GLU A 93 -2.58 3.97 12.03
CA GLU A 93 -3.53 5.09 12.09
C GLU A 93 -2.84 6.42 11.78
N SER A 94 -1.55 6.50 12.02
CA SER A 94 -0.77 7.68 11.65
C SER A 94 -0.60 7.85 10.14
N GLY A 95 -0.87 6.79 9.38
CA GLY A 95 -0.67 6.82 7.94
C GLY A 95 0.77 6.67 7.49
N GLU A 96 1.69 6.41 8.42
CA GLU A 96 3.11 6.38 8.08
C GLU A 96 3.54 5.14 7.34
N ARG A 97 2.87 4.03 7.59
CA ARG A 97 3.27 2.75 7.00
C ARG A 97 2.05 1.95 6.61
N ILE A 98 2.14 1.36 5.44
CA ILE A 98 1.15 0.41 4.95
C ILE A 98 1.89 -0.89 4.71
N ARG A 99 1.41 -1.97 5.33
CA ARG A 99 1.96 -3.30 5.11
C ARG A 99 0.95 -4.13 4.35
N LEU A 100 1.36 -4.66 3.22
CA LEU A 100 0.51 -5.48 2.36
C LEU A 100 1.03 -6.89 2.33
N SER A 101 0.13 -7.85 2.31
CA SER A 101 0.51 -9.26 2.27
C SER A 101 -0.49 -10.07 1.47
N GLY A 102 -0.01 -11.18 0.94
CA GLY A 102 -0.81 -12.10 0.15
C GLY A 102 -0.96 -11.62 -1.29
N SER A 103 -0.24 -12.25 -2.19
CA SER A 103 -0.31 -11.98 -3.63
C SER A 103 -0.25 -10.49 -3.93
N VAL A 104 0.77 -9.85 -3.39
CA VAL A 104 0.95 -8.41 -3.60
C VAL A 104 1.43 -8.16 -5.02
N ASN A 105 0.77 -7.25 -5.70
CA ASN A 105 1.07 -6.91 -7.08
C ASN A 105 1.16 -5.40 -7.21
N VAL A 106 2.25 -4.92 -7.77
CA VAL A 106 2.47 -3.49 -7.99
C VAL A 106 2.74 -3.26 -9.47
N THR A 107 2.05 -2.32 -10.06
CA THR A 107 2.36 -1.89 -11.43
C THR A 107 2.53 -0.39 -11.45
N GLY A 108 3.47 0.06 -12.26
CA GLY A 108 3.70 1.48 -12.37
C GLY A 108 4.60 1.80 -13.54
N PRO A 109 4.83 3.08 -13.77
CA PRO A 109 5.65 3.51 -14.91
C PRO A 109 7.14 3.32 -14.61
N MET A 110 7.89 2.94 -15.61
CA MET A 110 9.34 2.96 -15.49
C MET A 110 9.84 4.40 -15.64
N PRO A 111 10.78 4.80 -14.79
CA PRO A 111 11.25 6.18 -14.83
C PRO A 111 11.92 6.57 -16.13
N THR A 112 12.59 5.60 -16.76
CA THR A 112 13.45 5.91 -17.90
C THR A 112 12.87 5.45 -19.23
N ALA A 113 11.67 4.91 -19.25
CA ALA A 113 11.10 4.38 -20.48
C ALA A 113 9.59 4.46 -20.44
N VAL A 114 8.98 4.52 -21.61
CA VAL A 114 7.53 4.49 -21.72
C VAL A 114 7.08 3.04 -21.59
N GLN A 115 7.25 2.49 -20.41
CA GLN A 115 6.94 1.10 -20.14
C GLN A 115 6.39 0.98 -18.75
N THR A 116 5.68 -0.11 -18.52
CA THR A 116 5.15 -0.43 -17.20
C THR A 116 5.99 -1.53 -16.58
N ILE A 117 6.33 -1.37 -15.33
CA ILE A 117 7.00 -2.41 -14.57
C ILE A 117 5.98 -3.06 -13.64
N ARG A 118 6.11 -4.35 -13.47
CA ARG A 118 5.26 -5.10 -12.55
C ARG A 118 6.13 -5.78 -11.49
N LEU A 119 5.68 -5.69 -10.26
CA LEU A 119 6.35 -6.33 -9.14
C LEU A 119 5.38 -7.28 -8.47
N ASP A 120 5.84 -8.49 -8.21
CA ASP A 120 5.05 -9.50 -7.51
C ASP A 120 5.82 -9.96 -6.28
N THR A 121 5.13 -10.02 -5.14
CA THR A 121 5.72 -10.48 -3.89
C THR A 121 4.60 -10.90 -2.94
N GLU A 122 4.99 -11.53 -1.82
CA GLU A 122 4.00 -11.91 -0.81
C GLU A 122 3.94 -10.93 0.35
N LEU A 123 4.88 -10.01 0.43
CA LEU A 123 4.90 -9.04 1.53
C LEU A 123 5.53 -7.75 1.02
N LEU A 124 4.92 -6.62 1.38
CA LEU A 124 5.42 -5.33 0.94
C LEU A 124 5.12 -4.28 2.00
N ASP A 125 6.12 -3.50 2.37
CA ASP A 125 5.95 -2.34 3.23
C ASP A 125 6.06 -1.08 2.40
N ILE A 126 5.11 -0.17 2.57
CA ILE A 126 5.10 1.10 1.86
C ILE A 126 5.10 2.22 2.88
N GLN A 127 6.00 3.16 2.72
CA GLN A 127 6.02 4.40 3.48
C GLN A 127 5.74 5.53 2.50
N PRO A 128 4.48 5.94 2.38
CA PRO A 128 4.09 6.84 1.28
C PRO A 128 4.77 8.20 1.32
N ARG A 129 4.97 8.75 2.51
CA ARG A 129 5.58 10.07 2.60
C ARG A 129 7.07 10.06 2.33
N GLU A 130 7.74 8.98 2.72
CA GLU A 130 9.15 8.80 2.42
C GLU A 130 9.38 8.29 1.00
N GLN A 131 8.30 7.89 0.32
CA GLN A 131 8.38 7.32 -1.02
C GLN A 131 9.27 6.08 -1.05
N LEU A 132 9.12 5.25 -0.02
CA LEU A 132 9.95 4.08 0.17
C LEU A 132 9.10 2.82 0.14
N ILE A 133 9.54 1.82 -0.61
CA ILE A 133 8.88 0.53 -0.72
C ILE A 133 9.92 -0.53 -0.41
N THR A 134 9.65 -1.38 0.58
CA THR A 134 10.62 -2.39 0.99
C THR A 134 9.95 -3.73 1.21
N THR A 135 10.73 -4.79 1.07
CA THR A 135 10.31 -6.12 1.45
C THR A 135 11.52 -6.99 1.74
N ASP A 136 11.34 -7.97 2.63
CA ASP A 136 12.34 -9.01 2.87
C ASP A 136 11.99 -10.31 2.16
N ALA A 137 10.84 -10.36 1.53
CA ALA A 137 10.36 -11.56 0.87
C ALA A 137 10.91 -11.67 -0.55
N PRO A 138 10.79 -12.83 -1.18
CA PRO A 138 11.13 -12.94 -2.59
C PRO A 138 10.29 -12.01 -3.44
N VAL A 139 10.92 -11.36 -4.41
CA VAL A 139 10.22 -10.46 -5.33
C VAL A 139 10.57 -10.84 -6.76
N THR A 140 9.65 -10.55 -7.66
CA THR A 140 9.86 -10.68 -9.09
C THR A 140 9.45 -9.38 -9.76
N LEU A 141 10.37 -8.81 -10.51
CA LEU A 141 10.12 -7.63 -11.31
C LEU A 141 10.03 -8.06 -12.76
N THR A 142 9.01 -7.60 -13.46
CA THR A 142 8.81 -7.95 -14.86
C THR A 142 8.52 -6.69 -15.65
N TRP A 143 9.20 -6.54 -16.75
CA TRP A 143 8.88 -5.50 -17.74
C TRP A 143 9.19 -6.09 -19.11
N THR A 144 8.94 -5.32 -20.15
CA THR A 144 9.00 -5.87 -21.50
C THR A 144 10.32 -6.60 -21.76
N GLY A 145 10.21 -7.91 -22.02
CA GLY A 145 11.35 -8.72 -22.39
C GLY A 145 12.29 -9.09 -21.26
N GLN A 146 11.99 -8.72 -20.02
CA GLN A 146 12.92 -8.98 -18.92
C GLN A 146 12.19 -9.39 -17.66
N ARG A 147 12.85 -10.22 -16.89
CA ARG A 147 12.38 -10.63 -15.57
C ARG A 147 13.57 -10.65 -14.62
N LEU A 148 13.38 -10.08 -13.45
CA LEU A 148 14.42 -10.01 -12.45
C LEU A 148 13.83 -10.45 -11.12
N SER A 149 14.51 -11.31 -10.40
CA SER A 149 14.03 -11.78 -9.12
C SER A 149 15.12 -11.67 -8.07
N SER A 150 14.70 -11.51 -6.83
CA SER A 150 15.62 -11.46 -5.71
C SER A 150 14.87 -11.79 -4.44
N VAL A 151 15.62 -11.91 -3.34
CA VAL A 151 15.04 -11.98 -2.01
C VAL A 151 15.40 -10.66 -1.34
N GLY A 152 14.36 -9.89 -1.03
CA GLY A 152 14.56 -8.57 -0.45
C GLY A 152 14.73 -7.47 -1.49
N MET A 153 14.11 -6.33 -1.25
CA MET A 153 14.18 -5.20 -2.16
C MET A 153 13.95 -3.92 -1.38
N ILE A 154 14.66 -2.88 -1.78
CA ILE A 154 14.41 -1.52 -1.32
C ILE A 154 14.24 -0.65 -2.55
N ALA A 155 13.07 -0.05 -2.71
CA ALA A 155 12.81 0.85 -3.81
C ALA A 155 12.58 2.24 -3.25
N ASN A 156 13.32 3.21 -3.73
CA ASN A 156 13.18 4.61 -3.35
C ASN A 156 12.63 5.35 -4.55
N LEU A 157 11.35 5.72 -4.48
CA LEU A 157 10.69 6.35 -5.61
C LEU A 157 11.13 7.79 -5.80
N LYS A 158 11.56 8.43 -4.72
CA LYS A 158 12.07 9.80 -4.82
C LYS A 158 13.36 9.86 -5.62
N ASP A 159 14.27 8.92 -5.37
CA ASP A 159 15.55 8.86 -6.06
C ASP A 159 15.50 7.99 -7.30
N GLU A 160 14.35 7.35 -7.54
CA GLU A 160 14.17 6.44 -8.68
C GLU A 160 15.18 5.32 -8.67
N THR A 161 15.45 4.76 -7.50
CA THR A 161 16.41 3.67 -7.35
C THR A 161 15.73 2.43 -6.82
N VAL A 162 16.24 1.27 -7.24
CA VAL A 162 15.81 -0.03 -6.76
C VAL A 162 17.03 -0.83 -6.39
N GLN A 163 17.07 -1.34 -5.17
CA GLN A 163 18.16 -2.14 -4.65
C GLN A 163 17.63 -3.54 -4.38
N LEU A 164 18.20 -4.52 -5.05
CA LEU A 164 17.87 -5.92 -4.82
C LEU A 164 18.92 -6.49 -3.88
N GLN A 165 18.47 -7.28 -2.91
CA GLN A 165 19.36 -7.58 -1.79
C GLN A 165 20.12 -8.87 -1.91
N SER A 166 19.45 -9.97 -2.21
CA SER A 166 20.17 -11.25 -2.31
C SER A 166 19.52 -12.14 -3.33
N LYS A 167 20.27 -13.16 -3.75
CA LYS A 167 19.79 -14.16 -4.71
C LYS A 167 19.22 -13.51 -5.96
N VAL A 168 19.92 -12.48 -6.43
CA VAL A 168 19.46 -11.73 -7.61
C VAL A 168 19.67 -12.57 -8.84
N ASN A 169 18.64 -12.68 -9.66
CA ASN A 169 18.65 -13.50 -10.87
C ASN A 169 17.86 -12.80 -11.95
N GLY A 170 18.46 -12.64 -13.11
CA GLY A 170 17.82 -11.95 -14.22
C GLY A 170 17.67 -12.88 -15.40
N ARG A 171 16.67 -12.60 -16.21
CA ARG A 171 16.37 -13.43 -17.36
C ARG A 171 15.69 -12.59 -18.44
N PHE A 172 16.10 -12.81 -19.67
CA PHE A 172 15.37 -12.24 -20.81
C PHE A 172 14.23 -13.17 -21.17
N LEU A 173 13.09 -12.58 -21.44
CA LEU A 173 11.92 -13.33 -21.89
C LEU A 173 11.86 -13.27 -23.40
N PRO A 174 11.62 -14.40 -24.08
CA PRO A 174 11.54 -14.43 -25.53
C PRO A 174 10.33 -13.68 -26.08
#